data_b6e375ed6dd473946c83283cc6adc3d1
#
_entry.id   b6e375ed6dd473946c83283cc6adc3d1
#
_cell.length_a   1.000
_cell.length_b   1.000
_cell.length_c   1.000
_cell.angle_alpha   90.00
_cell.angle_beta   90.00
_cell.angle_gamma   90.00
#
_symmetry.space_group_name_H-M   'P 1'
#
loop_
_entity.id
_entity.type
_entity.pdbx_description
1 polymer ?
#
loop_
_entity_poly.entity_id
_entity_poly.type
_entity_poly.pdbx_seq_one_letter_code
_entity_poly.pdbx_strand_id
1 'polypeptide(L)'
;MQDSWLEDFDAEKHDCWFTSSPNGWITDEIGLKWLDRLFHERTKDKARRRWRLLFVDGHGSHVTLPFLEQSYKRRILVVVYPPHATHRLQPLDVGCFAPLATYHSQNLEQFTINSEGFTKLQKRDFFRLFFPAWHEAFTEKNVASSWRKAGLFPFDPDVVLSQVRGPKQASLCQSIANRQLSSSPPICFDSPSVKRRLRKMISRAVDKKTKKWMTQLTEEVLSTRAELTLARIEKRRSTEALHQEKKRKKKLKKLMEEFRAQEGASAILFSSSKVQKAIELKDRREQAVLKDDHEKQLRIQEKAARKALKEQEAQRKRTDRAIAAQAREEAKALTD
;
A
#
# COMPACT_ATOMS: atom_id res chain seq x y z
N MET A 1 -4.84 -16.73 0.19
CA MET A 1 -3.84 -17.50 -0.60
C MET A 1 -4.50 -18.83 -0.90
N GLN A 2 -4.35 -19.35 -2.10
CA GLN A 2 -4.90 -20.67 -2.43
C GLN A 2 -3.81 -21.71 -2.16
N ASP A 3 -4.17 -22.83 -1.53
CA ASP A 3 -3.22 -23.90 -1.17
C ASP A 3 -2.52 -24.47 -2.40
N SER A 4 -3.21 -24.48 -3.55
CA SER A 4 -2.65 -24.90 -4.85
C SER A 4 -1.46 -24.04 -5.34
N TRP A 5 -1.17 -22.89 -4.73
CA TRP A 5 -0.01 -22.06 -5.09
C TRP A 5 1.28 -22.51 -4.42
N LEU A 6 1.16 -23.41 -3.43
CA LEU A 6 2.25 -23.87 -2.59
C LEU A 6 2.26 -25.41 -2.52
N GLU A 7 1.95 -26.07 -3.64
CA GLU A 7 1.87 -27.55 -3.70
C GLU A 7 3.16 -28.22 -3.23
N ASP A 8 4.32 -27.64 -3.54
CA ASP A 8 5.64 -28.17 -3.16
C ASP A 8 6.12 -27.67 -1.78
N PHE A 9 5.32 -26.87 -1.07
CA PHE A 9 5.66 -26.34 0.23
C PHE A 9 5.25 -27.29 1.35
N ASP A 10 6.24 -27.63 2.19
CA ASP A 10 6.07 -28.41 3.38
C ASP A 10 6.52 -27.57 4.60
N ALA A 11 5.60 -27.24 5.49
CA ALA A 11 5.87 -26.39 6.64
C ALA A 11 6.85 -27.01 7.65
N GLU A 12 6.97 -28.35 7.67
CA GLU A 12 7.90 -29.04 8.57
C GLU A 12 9.34 -29.05 8.02
N LYS A 13 9.47 -29.08 6.69
CA LYS A 13 10.77 -29.12 6.00
C LYS A 13 11.31 -27.74 5.66
N HIS A 14 10.41 -26.82 5.32
CA HIS A 14 10.77 -25.50 4.82
C HIS A 14 10.54 -24.44 5.91
N ASP A 15 11.62 -23.95 6.49
CA ASP A 15 11.57 -22.94 7.56
C ASP A 15 11.21 -21.55 7.01
N CYS A 16 10.02 -21.44 6.44
CA CYS A 16 9.50 -20.18 5.91
C CYS A 16 7.98 -20.06 6.14
N TRP A 17 7.49 -18.85 6.12
CA TRP A 17 6.07 -18.54 6.29
C TRP A 17 5.54 -17.76 5.11
N PHE A 18 4.35 -18.14 4.68
CA PHE A 18 3.59 -17.43 3.67
C PHE A 18 2.43 -16.68 4.28
N THR A 19 2.22 -15.48 3.82
CA THR A 19 1.05 -14.67 4.20
C THR A 19 0.53 -13.92 2.98
N SER A 20 -0.71 -13.46 3.05
CA SER A 20 -1.31 -12.66 2.00
C SER A 20 -1.89 -11.37 2.57
N SER A 21 -1.89 -10.34 1.76
CA SER A 21 -2.59 -9.09 2.03
C SER A 21 -3.52 -8.75 0.87
N PRO A 22 -4.58 -7.96 1.09
CA PRO A 22 -5.53 -7.60 0.02
C PRO A 22 -4.87 -6.93 -1.19
N ASN A 23 -3.75 -6.23 -0.96
CA ASN A 23 -3.06 -5.43 -1.97
C ASN A 23 -1.70 -6.01 -2.37
N GLY A 24 -1.31 -7.19 -1.86
CA GLY A 24 0.01 -7.78 -2.10
C GLY A 24 1.19 -7.05 -1.42
N TRP A 25 0.95 -6.02 -0.61
CA TRP A 25 1.97 -5.28 0.12
C TRP A 25 1.99 -5.66 1.60
N ILE A 26 3.15 -5.52 2.23
CA ILE A 26 3.29 -5.72 3.67
C ILE A 26 2.45 -4.65 4.40
N THR A 27 1.53 -5.11 5.28
CA THR A 27 0.74 -4.24 6.16
C THR A 27 1.44 -4.05 7.50
N ASP A 28 1.00 -3.05 8.27
CA ASP A 28 1.54 -2.80 9.61
C ASP A 28 1.35 -4.02 10.54
N GLU A 29 0.22 -4.73 10.38
CA GLU A 29 -0.07 -5.96 11.13
C GLU A 29 0.87 -7.11 10.74
N ILE A 30 1.17 -7.26 9.44
CA ILE A 30 2.12 -8.28 8.95
C ILE A 30 3.52 -7.96 9.47
N GLY A 31 3.92 -6.68 9.43
CA GLY A 31 5.20 -6.25 9.98
C GLY A 31 5.34 -6.57 11.47
N LEU A 32 4.30 -6.31 12.25
CA LEU A 32 4.26 -6.61 13.68
C LEU A 32 4.29 -8.12 13.97
N LYS A 33 3.51 -8.92 13.21
CA LYS A 33 3.54 -10.39 13.32
C LYS A 33 4.91 -10.97 12.97
N TRP A 34 5.55 -10.43 11.93
CA TRP A 34 6.90 -10.83 11.54
C TRP A 34 7.92 -10.54 12.67
N LEU A 35 7.84 -9.35 13.27
CA LEU A 35 8.71 -8.97 14.37
C LEU A 35 8.58 -9.93 15.56
N ASP A 36 7.34 -10.22 15.95
CA ASP A 36 7.05 -10.97 17.16
C ASP A 36 7.22 -12.49 16.98
N ARG A 37 6.65 -13.04 15.92
CA ARG A 37 6.60 -14.49 15.70
C ARG A 37 7.81 -15.04 14.93
N LEU A 38 8.48 -14.23 14.12
CA LEU A 38 9.61 -14.69 13.34
C LEU A 38 10.92 -14.12 13.89
N PHE A 39 11.13 -12.81 13.82
CA PHE A 39 12.41 -12.22 14.20
C PHE A 39 12.73 -12.44 15.68
N HIS A 40 11.78 -12.16 16.57
CA HIS A 40 11.98 -12.34 18.02
C HIS A 40 12.25 -13.81 18.36
N GLU A 41 11.40 -14.71 17.91
CA GLU A 41 11.51 -16.15 18.23
C GLU A 41 12.81 -16.76 17.71
N ARG A 42 13.24 -16.40 16.50
CA ARG A 42 14.46 -16.95 15.90
C ARG A 42 15.76 -16.35 16.42
N THR A 43 15.69 -15.23 17.13
CA THR A 43 16.91 -14.53 17.58
C THR A 43 17.03 -14.38 19.10
N LYS A 44 15.97 -14.63 19.87
CA LYS A 44 15.97 -14.45 21.33
C LYS A 44 17.02 -15.32 22.04
N ASP A 45 17.16 -16.58 21.66
CA ASP A 45 18.05 -17.53 22.30
C ASP A 45 19.52 -17.22 21.97
N LYS A 46 19.81 -16.86 20.71
CA LYS A 46 21.14 -16.39 20.29
C LYS A 46 21.58 -15.14 21.03
N ALA A 47 20.65 -14.25 21.34
CA ALA A 47 20.93 -13.01 22.06
C ALA A 47 21.15 -13.21 23.57
N ARG A 48 20.77 -14.35 24.16
CA ARG A 48 20.92 -14.63 25.59
C ARG A 48 20.49 -13.46 26.50
N ARG A 49 19.28 -12.92 26.25
CA ARG A 49 18.70 -11.71 26.90
C ARG A 49 19.43 -10.39 26.64
N ARG A 50 20.47 -10.33 25.74
CA ARG A 50 21.09 -9.08 25.33
C ARG A 50 20.20 -8.31 24.36
N TRP A 51 20.49 -7.05 24.17
CA TRP A 51 19.88 -6.23 23.13
C TRP A 51 20.30 -6.68 21.73
N ARG A 52 19.38 -6.63 20.78
CA ARG A 52 19.58 -6.92 19.36
C ARG A 52 19.42 -5.66 18.54
N LEU A 53 20.19 -5.52 17.50
CA LEU A 53 20.01 -4.45 16.51
C LEU A 53 19.22 -5.00 15.33
N LEU A 54 18.20 -4.27 14.93
CA LEU A 54 17.41 -4.55 13.74
C LEU A 54 17.52 -3.35 12.79
N PHE A 55 18.20 -3.55 11.70
CA PHE A 55 18.35 -2.54 10.66
C PHE A 55 17.18 -2.68 9.68
N VAL A 56 16.45 -1.59 9.45
CA VAL A 56 15.28 -1.57 8.56
C VAL A 56 15.38 -0.40 7.58
N ASP A 57 14.75 -0.57 6.44
CA ASP A 57 14.49 0.53 5.54
C ASP A 57 13.44 1.48 6.13
N GLY A 58 13.27 2.64 5.52
CA GLY A 58 12.25 3.61 5.95
C GLY A 58 10.82 3.25 5.53
N HIS A 59 10.52 1.96 5.27
CA HIS A 59 9.18 1.54 4.90
C HIS A 59 8.20 1.69 6.07
N GLY A 60 6.97 2.13 5.78
CA GLY A 60 5.98 2.49 6.80
C GLY A 60 5.64 1.38 7.79
N SER A 61 5.64 0.11 7.36
CA SER A 61 5.31 -1.03 8.20
C SER A 61 6.35 -1.36 9.29
N HIS A 62 7.60 -0.88 9.12
CA HIS A 62 8.71 -1.14 10.05
C HIS A 62 8.93 -0.01 11.07
N VAL A 63 8.19 1.10 10.96
CA VAL A 63 8.40 2.31 11.78
C VAL A 63 7.09 2.81 12.39
N THR A 64 6.09 1.92 12.50
CA THR A 64 4.86 2.23 13.23
C THR A 64 5.12 2.25 14.73
N LEU A 65 4.36 3.05 15.47
CA LEU A 65 4.53 3.12 16.92
C LEU A 65 4.36 1.75 17.61
N PRO A 66 3.32 0.93 17.27
CA PRO A 66 3.21 -0.42 17.81
C PRO A 66 4.43 -1.31 17.51
N PHE A 67 5.03 -1.18 16.32
CA PHE A 67 6.25 -1.92 15.96
C PHE A 67 7.44 -1.51 16.83
N LEU A 68 7.63 -0.21 17.05
CA LEU A 68 8.71 0.33 17.87
C LEU A 68 8.54 -0.02 19.35
N GLU A 69 7.33 0.08 19.89
CA GLU A 69 7.01 -0.32 21.27
C GLU A 69 7.27 -1.82 21.51
N GLN A 70 6.78 -2.66 20.59
CA GLN A 70 6.98 -4.10 20.70
C GLN A 70 8.46 -4.48 20.54
N SER A 71 9.17 -3.85 19.61
CA SER A 71 10.62 -4.01 19.47
C SER A 71 11.34 -3.72 20.78
N TYR A 72 11.03 -2.60 21.39
CA TYR A 72 11.65 -2.18 22.65
C TYR A 72 11.35 -3.16 23.81
N LYS A 73 10.09 -3.58 23.97
CA LYS A 73 9.68 -4.60 24.95
C LYS A 73 10.45 -5.92 24.77
N ARG A 74 10.79 -6.27 23.55
CA ARG A 74 11.54 -7.47 23.17
C ARG A 74 13.06 -7.27 23.18
N ARG A 75 13.56 -6.14 23.67
CA ARG A 75 14.99 -5.76 23.65
C ARG A 75 15.57 -5.74 22.23
N ILE A 76 14.87 -5.16 21.30
CA ILE A 76 15.28 -4.95 19.91
C ILE A 76 15.37 -3.44 19.68
N LEU A 77 16.58 -2.98 19.34
CA LEU A 77 16.80 -1.58 18.94
C LEU A 77 16.65 -1.49 17.43
N VAL A 78 15.72 -0.68 16.98
CA VAL A 78 15.46 -0.46 15.57
C VAL A 78 16.32 0.68 15.08
N VAL A 79 17.07 0.43 14.02
CA VAL A 79 17.91 1.40 13.31
C VAL A 79 17.37 1.56 11.89
N VAL A 80 16.98 2.77 11.55
CA VAL A 80 16.44 3.10 10.22
C VAL A 80 17.56 3.66 9.36
N TYR A 81 17.75 3.09 8.18
CA TYR A 81 18.73 3.60 7.22
C TYR A 81 18.41 5.04 6.78
N PRO A 82 19.45 5.82 6.42
CA PRO A 82 19.24 7.11 5.77
C PRO A 82 18.39 6.97 4.50
N PRO A 83 17.61 7.99 4.13
CA PRO A 83 16.89 7.97 2.86
C PRO A 83 17.83 7.77 1.68
N HIS A 84 17.39 6.99 0.69
CA HIS A 84 18.13 6.72 -0.54
C HIS A 84 19.49 6.05 -0.35
N ALA A 85 19.73 5.40 0.80
CA ALA A 85 20.98 4.75 1.12
C ALA A 85 20.92 3.21 1.13
N THR A 86 19.74 2.60 0.93
CA THR A 86 19.52 1.14 1.01
C THR A 86 20.42 0.38 0.03
N HIS A 87 20.57 0.87 -1.21
CA HIS A 87 21.43 0.28 -2.22
C HIS A 87 22.94 0.21 -1.84
N ARG A 88 23.36 0.87 -0.77
CA ARG A 88 24.76 0.88 -0.26
C ARG A 88 24.89 0.36 1.15
N LEU A 89 23.87 0.52 1.98
CA LEU A 89 23.94 0.20 3.41
C LEU A 89 23.10 -1.02 3.80
N GLN A 90 22.12 -1.43 2.97
CA GLN A 90 21.30 -2.60 3.28
C GLN A 90 21.97 -3.87 2.72
N PRO A 91 22.45 -4.79 3.58
CA PRO A 91 23.16 -5.99 3.13
C PRO A 91 22.38 -6.83 2.11
N LEU A 92 21.05 -6.87 2.23
CA LEU A 92 20.17 -7.58 1.29
C LEU A 92 20.29 -7.02 -0.13
N ASP A 93 20.25 -5.68 -0.28
CA ASP A 93 20.37 -5.01 -1.58
C ASP A 93 21.80 -5.07 -2.12
N VAL A 94 22.80 -4.97 -1.22
CA VAL A 94 24.22 -4.92 -1.59
C VAL A 94 24.74 -6.26 -2.09
N GLY A 95 24.23 -7.39 -1.56
CA GLY A 95 24.88 -8.65 -1.87
C GLY A 95 24.00 -9.91 -1.91
N CYS A 96 22.71 -9.84 -1.56
CA CYS A 96 21.83 -11.02 -1.53
C CYS A 96 20.83 -11.05 -2.69
N PHE A 97 20.20 -9.94 -3.02
CA PHE A 97 19.11 -9.93 -4.01
C PHE A 97 19.60 -10.11 -5.45
N ALA A 98 20.79 -9.64 -5.80
CA ALA A 98 21.32 -9.85 -7.14
C ALA A 98 21.62 -11.34 -7.43
N PRO A 99 22.33 -12.09 -6.55
CA PRO A 99 22.45 -13.54 -6.68
C PRO A 99 21.10 -14.27 -6.72
N LEU A 100 20.15 -13.89 -5.84
CA LEU A 100 18.81 -14.47 -5.83
C LEU A 100 18.10 -14.32 -7.18
N ALA A 101 18.14 -13.12 -7.74
CA ALA A 101 17.54 -12.86 -9.05
C ALA A 101 18.20 -13.70 -10.16
N THR A 102 19.53 -13.85 -10.11
CA THR A 102 20.29 -14.65 -11.07
C THR A 102 19.89 -16.12 -11.00
N TYR A 103 19.92 -16.74 -9.83
CA TYR A 103 19.55 -18.14 -9.66
C TYR A 103 18.08 -18.40 -9.98
N HIS A 104 17.20 -17.50 -9.58
CA HIS A 104 15.79 -17.61 -9.92
C HIS A 104 15.56 -17.53 -11.44
N SER A 105 16.27 -16.65 -12.15
CA SER A 105 16.19 -16.56 -13.61
C SER A 105 16.72 -17.83 -14.29
N GLN A 106 17.79 -18.41 -13.78
CA GLN A 106 18.33 -19.69 -14.26
C GLN A 106 17.31 -20.84 -14.07
N ASN A 107 16.66 -20.91 -12.91
CA ASN A 107 15.63 -21.90 -12.66
C ASN A 107 14.42 -21.73 -13.59
N LEU A 108 14.02 -20.49 -13.89
CA LEU A 108 12.96 -20.18 -14.84
C LEU A 108 13.34 -20.59 -16.27
N GLU A 109 14.57 -20.31 -16.67
CA GLU A 109 15.09 -20.71 -17.99
C GLU A 109 15.11 -22.24 -18.12
N GLN A 110 15.63 -22.95 -17.12
CA GLN A 110 15.66 -24.40 -17.10
C GLN A 110 14.24 -25.00 -17.12
N PHE A 111 13.30 -24.42 -16.41
CA PHE A 111 11.89 -24.82 -16.45
C PHE A 111 11.30 -24.64 -17.87
N THR A 112 11.62 -23.55 -18.54
CA THR A 112 11.15 -23.27 -19.90
C THR A 112 11.75 -24.26 -20.90
N ILE A 113 13.04 -24.58 -20.78
CA ILE A 113 13.72 -25.58 -21.63
C ILE A 113 13.12 -26.96 -21.40
N ASN A 114 12.96 -27.39 -20.15
CA ASN A 114 12.43 -28.71 -19.82
C ASN A 114 10.98 -28.90 -20.24
N SER A 115 10.21 -27.82 -20.35
CA SER A 115 8.82 -27.85 -20.85
C SER A 115 8.70 -27.58 -22.34
N GLU A 116 9.83 -27.51 -23.07
CA GLU A 116 9.88 -27.20 -24.51
C GLU A 116 9.06 -25.95 -24.90
N GLY A 117 8.85 -25.05 -23.92
CA GLY A 117 8.05 -23.84 -24.09
C GLY A 117 6.52 -24.07 -24.12
N PHE A 118 6.04 -25.31 -23.97
CA PHE A 118 4.61 -25.60 -24.01
C PHE A 118 3.89 -25.33 -22.68
N THR A 119 4.59 -25.36 -21.57
CA THR A 119 3.97 -25.16 -20.25
C THR A 119 4.03 -23.69 -19.84
N LYS A 120 2.87 -23.05 -19.64
CA LYS A 120 2.80 -21.70 -19.09
C LYS A 120 3.13 -21.72 -17.61
N LEU A 121 4.03 -20.81 -17.18
CA LEU A 121 4.34 -20.59 -15.78
C LEU A 121 3.06 -20.21 -15.00
N GLN A 122 2.78 -20.92 -13.94
CA GLN A 122 1.63 -20.72 -13.07
C GLN A 122 2.09 -20.31 -11.65
N LYS A 123 1.18 -19.75 -10.85
CA LYS A 123 1.48 -19.36 -9.48
C LYS A 123 1.93 -20.52 -8.59
N ARG A 124 1.45 -21.73 -8.86
CA ARG A 124 1.88 -22.96 -8.16
C ARG A 124 3.34 -23.32 -8.38
N ASP A 125 3.92 -22.90 -9.52
CA ASP A 125 5.33 -23.18 -9.84
C ASP A 125 6.29 -22.26 -9.05
N PHE A 126 5.77 -21.21 -8.38
CA PHE A 126 6.58 -20.21 -7.72
C PHE A 126 7.51 -20.82 -6.66
N PHE A 127 6.98 -21.58 -5.72
CA PHE A 127 7.77 -22.10 -4.61
C PHE A 127 8.89 -23.03 -5.09
N ARG A 128 8.57 -23.95 -6.00
CA ARG A 128 9.52 -24.88 -6.59
C ARG A 128 10.69 -24.21 -7.30
N LEU A 129 10.45 -23.07 -7.93
CA LEU A 129 11.48 -22.33 -8.68
C LEU A 129 12.23 -21.33 -7.77
N PHE A 130 11.55 -20.76 -6.82
CA PHE A 130 12.12 -19.73 -5.93
C PHE A 130 12.95 -20.32 -4.79
N PHE A 131 12.48 -21.38 -4.15
CA PHE A 131 13.10 -21.92 -2.94
C PHE A 131 14.54 -22.43 -3.15
N PRO A 132 14.85 -23.18 -4.22
CA PRO A 132 16.25 -23.52 -4.51
C PRO A 132 17.12 -22.31 -4.76
N ALA A 133 16.63 -21.31 -5.51
CA ALA A 133 17.36 -20.06 -5.74
C ALA A 133 17.65 -19.30 -4.43
N TRP A 134 16.69 -19.33 -3.50
CA TRP A 134 16.88 -18.76 -2.16
C TRP A 134 18.04 -19.45 -1.41
N HIS A 135 18.08 -20.77 -1.39
CA HIS A 135 19.17 -21.51 -0.72
C HIS A 135 20.53 -21.23 -1.32
N GLU A 136 20.63 -21.13 -2.64
CA GLU A 136 21.88 -20.81 -3.31
C GLU A 136 22.32 -19.36 -3.08
N ALA A 137 21.38 -18.43 -2.99
CA ALA A 137 21.67 -17.02 -2.78
C ALA A 137 22.02 -16.68 -1.32
N PHE A 138 21.30 -17.28 -0.35
CA PHE A 138 21.42 -16.94 1.08
C PHE A 138 22.36 -17.89 1.83
N THR A 139 23.49 -18.21 1.23
CA THR A 139 24.55 -18.94 1.92
C THR A 139 25.20 -18.07 3.00
N GLU A 140 25.75 -18.70 4.03
CA GLU A 140 26.46 -18.01 5.11
C GLU A 140 27.58 -17.10 4.56
N LYS A 141 28.30 -17.58 3.55
CA LYS A 141 29.34 -16.81 2.86
C LYS A 141 28.79 -15.54 2.20
N ASN A 142 27.69 -15.65 1.48
CA ASN A 142 27.06 -14.51 0.81
C ASN A 142 26.49 -13.51 1.81
N VAL A 143 25.86 -13.98 2.87
CA VAL A 143 25.34 -13.12 3.94
C VAL A 143 26.49 -12.38 4.63
N ALA A 144 27.55 -13.07 5.05
CA ALA A 144 28.72 -12.44 5.68
C ALA A 144 29.40 -11.42 4.73
N SER A 145 29.53 -11.76 3.44
CA SER A 145 30.07 -10.84 2.43
C SER A 145 29.20 -9.59 2.27
N SER A 146 27.87 -9.74 2.31
CA SER A 146 26.93 -8.62 2.17
C SER A 146 27.05 -7.62 3.33
N TRP A 147 27.18 -8.12 4.56
CA TRP A 147 27.41 -7.29 5.75
C TRP A 147 28.74 -6.54 5.69
N ARG A 148 29.79 -7.20 5.21
CA ARG A 148 31.12 -6.59 5.01
C ARG A 148 31.08 -5.50 3.93
N LYS A 149 30.44 -5.78 2.80
CA LYS A 149 30.30 -4.82 1.70
C LYS A 149 29.45 -3.60 2.07
N ALA A 150 28.50 -3.75 2.99
CA ALA A 150 27.73 -2.65 3.54
C ALA A 150 28.48 -1.85 4.63
N GLY A 151 29.71 -2.28 5.02
CA GLY A 151 30.50 -1.64 6.07
C GLY A 151 29.90 -1.73 7.48
N LEU A 152 28.92 -2.62 7.68
CA LEU A 152 28.21 -2.74 8.96
C LEU A 152 28.82 -3.79 9.89
N PHE A 153 29.34 -4.87 9.33
CA PHE A 153 30.00 -5.90 10.12
C PHE A 153 31.08 -6.65 9.32
N PRO A 154 32.39 -6.58 9.71
CA PRO A 154 32.90 -5.66 10.73
C PRO A 154 32.59 -4.20 10.43
N PHE A 155 32.48 -3.35 11.45
CA PHE A 155 32.17 -1.95 11.24
C PHE A 155 33.34 -1.23 10.55
N ASP A 156 33.10 -0.81 9.30
CA ASP A 156 34.07 -0.10 8.47
C ASP A 156 33.35 0.92 7.58
N PRO A 157 33.20 2.17 8.03
CA PRO A 157 32.49 3.18 7.29
C PRO A 157 33.19 3.59 5.98
N ASP A 158 34.50 3.38 5.85
CA ASP A 158 35.26 3.79 4.67
C ASP A 158 34.89 2.98 3.42
N VAL A 159 34.42 1.75 3.59
CA VAL A 159 33.87 0.94 2.50
C VAL A 159 32.76 1.68 1.74
N VAL A 160 31.89 2.37 2.45
CA VAL A 160 30.78 3.11 1.84
C VAL A 160 31.15 4.56 1.51
N LEU A 161 31.88 5.23 2.41
CA LEU A 161 32.26 6.63 2.23
C LEU A 161 33.18 6.84 1.03
N SER A 162 34.08 5.88 0.73
CA SER A 162 34.92 5.92 -0.47
C SER A 162 34.11 5.91 -1.76
N GLN A 163 33.00 5.16 -1.79
CA GLN A 163 32.10 5.10 -2.95
C GLN A 163 31.28 6.41 -3.15
N VAL A 164 31.04 7.14 -2.06
CA VAL A 164 30.31 8.42 -2.11
C VAL A 164 31.21 9.57 -2.57
N ARG A 165 32.50 9.51 -2.22
CA ARG A 165 33.49 10.54 -2.54
C ARG A 165 34.05 10.46 -3.97
N GLY A 166 33.72 9.41 -4.74
CA GLY A 166 34.10 9.27 -6.14
C GLY A 166 33.42 10.33 -7.05
N PRO A 167 33.98 10.62 -8.23
CA PRO A 167 33.43 11.60 -9.13
C PRO A 167 31.99 11.22 -9.51
N LYS A 168 31.08 12.18 -9.40
CA LYS A 168 29.68 12.02 -9.81
C LYS A 168 29.65 11.71 -11.32
N GLN A 169 29.51 10.46 -11.69
CA GLN A 169 29.02 10.13 -13.03
C GLN A 169 27.56 10.60 -13.08
N ALA A 170 27.33 11.67 -13.85
CA ALA A 170 26.02 12.11 -14.21
C ALA A 170 25.31 10.96 -14.96
N SER A 171 24.43 10.25 -14.28
CA SER A 171 23.61 9.23 -14.93
C SER A 171 22.55 9.91 -15.79
N LEU A 172 22.69 9.69 -17.08
CA LEU A 172 21.70 9.90 -18.12
C LEU A 172 20.41 9.13 -17.77
N CYS A 173 19.48 9.76 -17.07
CA CYS A 173 18.10 9.28 -16.91
C CYS A 173 17.15 10.48 -16.84
N GLN A 174 17.16 11.30 -17.89
CA GLN A 174 16.10 12.28 -18.16
C GLN A 174 15.67 12.14 -19.61
N SER A 175 14.78 11.22 -19.91
CA SER A 175 13.94 11.31 -21.12
C SER A 175 12.90 10.19 -21.20
N ILE A 176 11.98 10.05 -20.26
CA ILE A 176 10.64 9.46 -20.51
C ILE A 176 9.63 10.14 -19.58
N ALA A 177 9.37 11.38 -19.80
CA ALA A 177 8.21 12.04 -19.20
C ALA A 177 7.75 13.14 -20.16
N ASN A 178 7.04 12.78 -21.20
CA ASN A 178 6.06 13.62 -21.89
C ASN A 178 5.50 12.85 -23.10
N ARG A 179 4.54 11.98 -22.85
CA ARG A 179 3.52 11.65 -23.83
C ARG A 179 2.16 11.88 -23.17
N GLN A 180 1.64 13.07 -23.40
CA GLN A 180 0.22 13.37 -23.19
C GLN A 180 -0.59 12.47 -24.12
N LEU A 181 -1.30 11.50 -23.54
CA LEU A 181 -2.38 10.81 -24.23
C LEU A 181 -3.62 11.71 -24.16
N SER A 182 -4.02 12.21 -25.31
CA SER A 182 -5.29 12.90 -25.52
C SER A 182 -6.45 12.02 -25.01
N SER A 183 -7.22 12.56 -24.08
CA SER A 183 -8.40 11.93 -23.52
C SER A 183 -9.60 12.14 -24.45
N SER A 184 -9.93 11.12 -25.24
CA SER A 184 -11.29 11.01 -25.79
C SER A 184 -12.23 10.46 -24.71
N PRO A 185 -13.46 10.97 -24.55
CA PRO A 185 -14.37 10.50 -23.54
C PRO A 185 -14.77 9.04 -23.82
N PRO A 186 -14.84 8.16 -22.79
CA PRO A 186 -15.21 6.77 -22.98
C PRO A 186 -16.67 6.68 -23.38
N ILE A 187 -16.94 6.12 -24.54
CA ILE A 187 -18.28 5.73 -24.97
C ILE A 187 -18.77 4.64 -24.02
N CYS A 188 -19.77 4.97 -23.23
CA CYS A 188 -20.37 4.06 -22.24
C CYS A 188 -21.26 3.04 -22.96
N PHE A 189 -20.74 1.82 -23.18
CA PHE A 189 -21.47 0.71 -23.82
C PHE A 189 -22.04 -0.30 -22.80
N ASP A 190 -22.37 0.13 -21.60
CA ASP A 190 -22.99 -0.75 -20.61
C ASP A 190 -24.53 -0.68 -20.69
N SER A 191 -25.08 -1.48 -21.59
CA SER A 191 -26.52 -1.64 -21.58
C SER A 191 -26.91 -3.05 -22.07
N PRO A 192 -27.85 -3.72 -21.40
CA PRO A 192 -28.55 -4.89 -21.92
C PRO A 192 -29.08 -4.67 -23.34
N SER A 193 -29.29 -3.42 -23.73
CA SER A 193 -29.70 -2.99 -25.07
C SER A 193 -28.66 -3.36 -26.16
N VAL A 194 -27.37 -3.35 -25.90
CA VAL A 194 -26.36 -3.72 -26.92
C VAL A 194 -26.41 -5.21 -27.21
N LYS A 195 -26.49 -6.07 -26.19
CA LYS A 195 -26.67 -7.52 -26.36
C LYS A 195 -27.96 -7.84 -27.13
N ARG A 196 -29.04 -7.12 -26.85
CA ARG A 196 -30.32 -7.27 -27.55
C ARG A 196 -30.27 -6.81 -29.00
N ARG A 197 -29.54 -5.69 -29.28
CA ARG A 197 -29.33 -5.22 -30.67
C ARG A 197 -28.48 -6.18 -31.47
N LEU A 198 -27.38 -6.69 -30.91
CA LEU A 198 -26.53 -7.70 -31.55
C LEU A 198 -27.31 -8.98 -31.85
N ARG A 199 -28.06 -9.52 -30.90
CA ARG A 199 -28.93 -10.69 -31.14
C ARG A 199 -29.93 -10.44 -32.26
N LYS A 200 -30.55 -9.23 -32.33
CA LYS A 200 -31.47 -8.85 -33.37
C LYS A 200 -30.82 -8.70 -34.75
N MET A 201 -29.51 -8.27 -34.79
CA MET A 201 -28.74 -8.22 -36.03
C MET A 201 -28.38 -9.64 -36.49
N ILE A 202 -27.95 -10.51 -35.59
CA ILE A 202 -27.62 -11.92 -35.88
C ILE A 202 -28.87 -12.68 -36.38
N SER A 203 -30.04 -12.44 -35.79
CA SER A 203 -31.30 -13.06 -36.23
C SER A 203 -31.76 -12.64 -37.63
N ARG A 204 -31.33 -11.45 -38.10
CA ARG A 204 -31.65 -10.90 -39.42
C ARG A 204 -30.66 -11.27 -40.50
N ALA A 205 -29.54 -11.92 -40.17
CA ALA A 205 -28.56 -12.37 -41.14
C ALA A 205 -29.19 -13.51 -42.00
N VAL A 206 -29.14 -13.32 -43.29
CA VAL A 206 -29.80 -14.22 -44.28
C VAL A 206 -29.03 -15.50 -44.50
N ASP A 207 -27.69 -15.49 -44.34
CA ASP A 207 -26.80 -16.62 -44.61
C ASP A 207 -26.28 -17.28 -43.32
N LYS A 208 -26.23 -18.61 -43.34
CA LYS A 208 -25.76 -19.47 -42.22
C LYS A 208 -24.28 -19.21 -41.87
N LYS A 209 -23.45 -18.91 -42.87
CA LYS A 209 -22.01 -18.61 -42.72
C LYS A 209 -21.79 -17.26 -42.02
N THR A 210 -22.50 -16.25 -42.47
CA THR A 210 -22.49 -14.89 -41.89
C THR A 210 -23.00 -14.90 -40.42
N LYS A 211 -24.04 -15.71 -40.15
CA LYS A 211 -24.57 -15.90 -38.81
C LYS A 211 -23.56 -16.51 -37.86
N LYS A 212 -22.83 -17.53 -38.29
CA LYS A 212 -21.76 -18.15 -37.50
C LYS A 212 -20.61 -17.20 -37.23
N TRP A 213 -20.18 -16.46 -38.24
CA TRP A 213 -19.12 -15.43 -38.09
C TRP A 213 -19.52 -14.31 -37.13
N MET A 214 -20.73 -13.78 -37.25
CA MET A 214 -21.23 -12.76 -36.34
C MET A 214 -21.35 -13.25 -34.90
N THR A 215 -21.70 -14.52 -34.69
CA THR A 215 -21.75 -15.11 -33.34
C THR A 215 -20.34 -15.19 -32.73
N GLN A 216 -19.34 -15.69 -33.47
CA GLN A 216 -17.96 -15.74 -33.03
C GLN A 216 -17.42 -14.35 -32.69
N LEU A 217 -17.62 -13.37 -33.56
CA LEU A 217 -17.20 -11.99 -33.34
C LEU A 217 -17.87 -11.40 -32.06
N THR A 218 -19.13 -11.75 -31.81
CA THR A 218 -19.85 -11.28 -30.61
C THR A 218 -19.25 -11.89 -29.33
N GLU A 219 -18.87 -13.16 -29.35
CA GLU A 219 -18.23 -13.84 -28.23
C GLU A 219 -16.85 -13.26 -27.95
N GLU A 220 -16.07 -13.00 -28.99
CA GLU A 220 -14.73 -12.38 -28.88
C GLU A 220 -14.81 -10.96 -28.32
N VAL A 221 -15.75 -10.14 -28.80
CA VAL A 221 -16.00 -8.80 -28.27
C VAL A 221 -16.44 -8.84 -26.80
N LEU A 222 -17.27 -9.82 -26.40
CA LEU A 222 -17.70 -9.96 -25.01
C LEU A 222 -16.56 -10.42 -24.09
N SER A 223 -15.72 -11.35 -24.56
CA SER A 223 -14.52 -11.79 -23.82
C SER A 223 -13.54 -10.66 -23.61
N THR A 224 -13.14 -9.97 -24.67
CA THR A 224 -12.22 -8.81 -24.59
C THR A 224 -12.76 -7.73 -23.67
N ARG A 225 -14.07 -7.53 -23.64
CA ARG A 225 -14.72 -6.58 -22.76
C ARG A 225 -14.68 -7.01 -21.30
N ALA A 226 -14.86 -8.29 -21.00
CA ALA A 226 -14.73 -8.83 -19.66
C ALA A 226 -13.29 -8.62 -19.14
N GLU A 227 -12.29 -8.91 -19.96
CA GLU A 227 -10.88 -8.66 -19.64
C GLU A 227 -10.59 -7.18 -19.38
N LEU A 228 -11.10 -6.29 -20.22
CA LEU A 228 -10.96 -4.84 -20.03
C LEU A 228 -11.60 -4.37 -18.72
N THR A 229 -12.74 -4.95 -18.34
CA THR A 229 -13.41 -4.63 -17.08
C THR A 229 -12.60 -5.09 -15.89
N LEU A 230 -12.05 -6.30 -15.93
CA LEU A 230 -11.15 -6.82 -14.90
C LEU A 230 -9.89 -5.95 -14.78
N ALA A 231 -9.26 -5.61 -15.89
CA ALA A 231 -8.08 -4.75 -15.90
C ALA A 231 -8.37 -3.34 -15.31
N ARG A 232 -9.57 -2.79 -15.55
CA ARG A 232 -10.01 -1.52 -14.93
C ARG A 232 -10.18 -1.64 -13.42
N ILE A 233 -10.75 -2.74 -12.94
CA ILE A 233 -10.92 -3.00 -11.50
C ILE A 233 -9.55 -3.15 -10.83
N GLU A 234 -8.63 -3.90 -11.43
CA GLU A 234 -7.27 -4.06 -10.93
C GLU A 234 -6.50 -2.74 -10.90
N LYS A 235 -6.60 -1.94 -11.97
CA LYS A 235 -6.00 -0.59 -12.02
C LYS A 235 -6.55 0.30 -10.91
N ARG A 236 -7.86 0.29 -10.66
CA ARG A 236 -8.48 1.07 -9.58
C ARG A 236 -7.96 0.63 -8.22
N ARG A 237 -7.92 -0.67 -7.94
CA ARG A 237 -7.36 -1.23 -6.70
C ARG A 237 -5.89 -0.82 -6.50
N SER A 238 -5.09 -0.91 -7.55
CA SER A 238 -3.67 -0.51 -7.51
C SER A 238 -3.51 1.00 -7.27
N THR A 239 -4.35 1.84 -7.87
CA THR A 239 -4.31 3.30 -7.62
C THR A 239 -4.75 3.67 -6.21
N GLU A 240 -5.75 2.99 -5.66
CA GLU A 240 -6.19 3.16 -4.27
C GLU A 240 -5.10 2.72 -3.27
N ALA A 241 -4.47 1.57 -3.52
CA ALA A 241 -3.34 1.09 -2.72
C ALA A 241 -2.16 2.08 -2.74
N LEU A 242 -1.79 2.58 -3.92
CA LEU A 242 -0.74 3.58 -4.07
C LEU A 242 -1.08 4.89 -3.33
N HIS A 243 -2.35 5.30 -3.34
CA HIS A 243 -2.79 6.50 -2.62
C HIS A 243 -2.67 6.32 -1.10
N GLN A 244 -3.06 5.16 -0.57
CA GLN A 244 -2.89 4.82 0.85
C GLN A 244 -1.42 4.78 1.25
N GLU A 245 -0.56 4.17 0.42
CA GLU A 245 0.87 4.13 0.66
C GLU A 245 1.50 5.54 0.66
N LYS A 246 1.12 6.41 -0.29
CA LYS A 246 1.55 7.81 -0.30
C LYS A 246 1.12 8.56 0.96
N LYS A 247 -0.09 8.35 1.48
CA LYS A 247 -0.55 8.92 2.75
C LYS A 247 0.29 8.43 3.94
N ARG A 248 0.58 7.13 3.99
CA ARG A 248 1.45 6.52 5.03
C ARG A 248 2.86 7.11 4.97
N LYS A 249 3.47 7.15 3.78
CA LYS A 249 4.82 7.74 3.57
C LYS A 249 4.85 9.19 4.00
N LYS A 250 3.80 9.98 3.73
CA LYS A 250 3.71 11.38 4.15
C LYS A 250 3.63 11.54 5.67
N LYS A 251 2.86 10.69 6.37
CA LYS A 251 2.80 10.68 7.85
C LYS A 251 4.14 10.29 8.47
N LEU A 252 4.76 9.22 7.94
CA LEU A 252 6.06 8.75 8.39
C LEU A 252 7.15 9.81 8.13
N LYS A 253 7.18 10.40 6.94
CA LYS A 253 8.12 11.46 6.58
C LYS A 253 8.06 12.60 7.58
N LYS A 254 6.86 13.05 7.95
CA LYS A 254 6.67 14.12 8.93
C LYS A 254 7.21 13.74 10.32
N LEU A 255 6.98 12.51 10.78
CA LEU A 255 7.52 12.00 12.04
C LEU A 255 9.05 11.95 12.01
N MET A 256 9.61 11.44 10.92
CA MET A 256 11.05 11.32 10.72
C MET A 256 11.74 12.68 10.58
N GLU A 257 11.09 13.66 9.95
CA GLU A 257 11.59 15.04 9.85
C GLU A 257 11.64 15.71 11.22
N GLU A 258 10.64 15.50 12.07
CA GLU A 258 10.64 16.00 13.45
C GLU A 258 11.79 15.43 14.29
N PHE A 259 12.07 14.12 14.13
CA PHE A 259 13.22 13.51 14.82
C PHE A 259 14.57 13.97 14.26
N ARG A 260 14.69 14.13 12.94
CA ARG A 260 15.92 14.63 12.28
C ARG A 260 16.21 16.08 12.62
N ALA A 261 15.20 16.94 12.67
CA ALA A 261 15.36 18.33 13.04
C ALA A 261 15.94 18.50 14.45
N GLN A 262 15.72 17.53 15.34
CA GLN A 262 16.23 17.52 16.70
C GLN A 262 17.67 17.01 16.83
N GLU A 263 18.13 16.17 15.91
CA GLU A 263 19.42 15.45 16.07
C GLU A 263 20.46 15.74 14.97
N GLY A 264 20.08 16.38 13.87
CA GLY A 264 20.99 16.63 12.74
C GLY A 264 21.52 15.35 12.06
N ALA A 265 20.99 14.17 12.41
CA ALA A 265 21.46 12.88 11.96
C ALA A 265 20.72 12.36 10.75
N SER A 266 21.44 11.72 9.83
CA SER A 266 20.86 11.08 8.65
C SER A 266 20.25 9.70 8.93
N ALA A 267 20.77 8.98 9.94
CA ALA A 267 20.24 7.71 10.45
C ALA A 267 19.57 7.90 11.81
N ILE A 268 18.51 7.14 12.11
CA ILE A 268 17.77 7.27 13.36
C ILE A 268 17.83 5.96 14.14
N LEU A 269 18.39 6.04 15.35
CA LEU A 269 18.28 4.99 16.36
C LEU A 269 17.10 5.28 17.27
N PHE A 270 16.11 4.38 17.32
CA PHE A 270 14.99 4.48 18.24
C PHE A 270 15.35 3.95 19.62
N SER A 271 15.83 4.86 20.48
CA SER A 271 16.05 4.61 21.91
C SER A 271 14.73 4.67 22.70
N SER A 272 14.74 4.24 23.96
CA SER A 272 13.57 4.31 24.85
C SER A 272 12.97 5.70 24.94
N SER A 273 13.80 6.72 25.14
CA SER A 273 13.35 8.11 25.24
C SER A 273 12.70 8.62 23.95
N LYS A 274 13.16 8.17 22.79
CA LYS A 274 12.59 8.55 21.50
C LYS A 274 11.25 7.84 21.24
N VAL A 275 11.14 6.58 21.62
CA VAL A 275 9.86 5.85 21.56
C VAL A 275 8.83 6.53 22.47
N GLN A 276 9.23 6.89 23.69
CA GLN A 276 8.36 7.63 24.63
C GLN A 276 7.89 8.95 24.05
N LYS A 277 8.81 9.74 23.49
CA LYS A 277 8.52 11.01 22.84
C LYS A 277 7.60 10.88 21.62
N ALA A 278 7.73 9.78 20.84
CA ALA A 278 6.82 9.49 19.75
C ALA A 278 5.39 9.18 20.22
N ILE A 279 5.26 8.49 21.37
CA ILE A 279 3.98 8.23 22.04
C ILE A 279 3.33 9.56 22.44
N GLU A 280 4.06 10.40 23.16
CA GLU A 280 3.55 11.71 23.62
C GLU A 280 3.10 12.61 22.46
N LEU A 281 3.88 12.64 21.36
CA LEU A 281 3.52 13.39 20.16
C LEU A 281 2.25 12.84 19.47
N LYS A 282 2.08 11.53 19.47
CA LYS A 282 0.85 10.90 18.97
C LYS A 282 -0.35 11.30 19.81
N ASP A 283 -0.26 11.16 21.13
CA ASP A 283 -1.35 11.45 22.06
C ASP A 283 -1.77 12.94 21.98
N ARG A 284 -0.82 13.88 21.90
CA ARG A 284 -1.10 15.29 21.66
C ARG A 284 -1.85 15.53 20.35
N ARG A 285 -1.48 14.84 19.27
CA ARG A 285 -2.16 14.98 17.98
C ARG A 285 -3.58 14.41 18.01
N GLU A 286 -3.77 13.26 18.65
CA GLU A 286 -5.10 12.66 18.80
C GLU A 286 -6.02 13.57 19.62
N GLN A 287 -5.51 14.15 20.71
CA GLN A 287 -6.25 15.13 21.51
C GLN A 287 -6.57 16.40 20.72
N ALA A 288 -5.65 16.90 19.89
CA ALA A 288 -5.90 18.06 19.05
C ALA A 288 -6.98 17.80 17.98
N VAL A 289 -6.97 16.62 17.37
CA VAL A 289 -8.02 16.20 16.41
C VAL A 289 -9.38 16.08 17.09
N LEU A 290 -9.45 15.47 18.26
CA LEU A 290 -10.70 15.35 19.03
C LEU A 290 -11.26 16.72 19.43
N LYS A 291 -10.40 17.67 19.81
CA LYS A 291 -10.82 19.05 20.10
C LYS A 291 -11.37 19.76 18.87
N ASP A 292 -10.67 19.67 17.73
CA ASP A 292 -11.12 20.28 16.47
C ASP A 292 -12.46 19.69 15.98
N ASP A 293 -12.64 18.38 16.10
CA ASP A 293 -13.89 17.72 15.74
C ASP A 293 -15.03 18.08 16.71
N HIS A 294 -14.75 18.24 17.99
CA HIS A 294 -15.72 18.72 18.97
C HIS A 294 -16.15 20.18 18.67
N GLU A 295 -15.19 21.06 18.38
CA GLU A 295 -15.49 22.43 17.98
C GLU A 295 -16.31 22.51 16.70
N LYS A 296 -16.01 21.67 15.71
CA LYS A 296 -16.81 21.60 14.48
C LYS A 296 -18.25 21.14 14.76
N GLN A 297 -18.43 20.16 15.63
CA GLN A 297 -19.75 19.71 16.04
C GLN A 297 -20.56 20.80 16.75
N LEU A 298 -19.92 21.53 17.68
CA LEU A 298 -20.55 22.68 18.35
C LEU A 298 -20.98 23.74 17.35
N ARG A 299 -20.13 24.12 16.41
CA ARG A 299 -20.47 25.09 15.35
C ARG A 299 -21.65 24.65 14.47
N ILE A 300 -21.75 23.34 14.19
CA ILE A 300 -22.88 22.78 13.45
C ILE A 300 -24.15 22.87 14.27
N GLN A 301 -24.12 22.52 15.55
CA GLN A 301 -25.25 22.60 16.47
C GLN A 301 -25.72 24.07 16.67
N GLU A 302 -24.81 25.01 16.85
CA GLU A 302 -25.14 26.44 16.96
C GLU A 302 -25.82 26.98 15.68
N LYS A 303 -25.30 26.60 14.50
CA LYS A 303 -25.93 26.97 13.23
C LYS A 303 -27.34 26.39 13.08
N ALA A 304 -27.53 25.14 13.48
CA ALA A 304 -28.84 24.48 13.46
C ALA A 304 -29.83 25.15 14.44
N ALA A 305 -29.39 25.45 15.65
CA ALA A 305 -30.18 26.15 16.66
C ALA A 305 -30.60 27.56 16.18
N ARG A 306 -29.65 28.32 15.61
CA ARG A 306 -29.95 29.63 15.00
C ARG A 306 -30.98 29.56 13.85
N LYS A 307 -30.87 28.50 13.02
CA LYS A 307 -31.82 28.29 11.94
C LYS A 307 -33.21 27.96 12.48
N ALA A 308 -33.30 27.06 13.45
CA ALA A 308 -34.56 26.69 14.09
C ALA A 308 -35.25 27.90 14.77
N LEU A 309 -34.49 28.75 15.46
CA LEU A 309 -35.01 29.97 16.08
C LEU A 309 -35.59 30.92 15.04
N LYS A 310 -34.90 31.16 13.93
CA LYS A 310 -35.40 31.99 12.82
C LYS A 310 -36.67 31.42 12.18
N GLU A 311 -36.75 30.11 12.04
CA GLU A 311 -37.95 29.44 11.52
C GLU A 311 -39.13 29.58 12.49
N GLN A 312 -38.91 29.43 13.78
CA GLN A 312 -39.95 29.68 14.82
C GLN A 312 -40.44 31.14 14.83
N GLU A 313 -39.52 32.11 14.75
CA GLU A 313 -39.89 33.53 14.67
C GLU A 313 -40.70 33.83 13.38
N ALA A 314 -40.28 33.24 12.25
CA ALA A 314 -41.02 33.41 10.99
C ALA A 314 -42.41 32.78 11.06
N GLN A 315 -42.55 31.64 11.72
CA GLN A 315 -43.81 30.93 11.91
C GLN A 315 -44.76 31.74 12.83
N ARG A 316 -44.23 32.30 13.92
CA ARG A 316 -44.95 33.17 14.83
C ARG A 316 -45.48 34.42 14.13
N LYS A 317 -44.64 35.10 13.34
CA LYS A 317 -45.07 36.23 12.51
C LYS A 317 -46.12 35.87 11.47
N ARG A 318 -46.13 34.64 10.93
CA ARG A 318 -47.17 34.16 10.00
C ARG A 318 -48.49 33.93 10.74
N THR A 319 -48.45 33.29 11.92
CA THR A 319 -49.69 33.09 12.73
C THR A 319 -50.27 34.41 13.20
N ASP A 320 -49.47 35.37 13.68
CA ASP A 320 -49.92 36.67 14.09
C ASP A 320 -50.57 37.46 12.94
N ARG A 321 -50.04 37.36 11.72
CA ARG A 321 -50.64 37.97 10.52
C ARG A 321 -51.96 37.31 10.13
N ALA A 322 -52.05 35.96 10.27
CA ALA A 322 -53.27 35.23 9.98
C ALA A 322 -54.41 35.61 10.96
N ILE A 323 -54.10 35.69 12.26
CA ILE A 323 -55.04 36.13 13.31
C ILE A 323 -55.50 37.55 13.06
N ALA A 324 -54.57 38.47 12.73
CA ALA A 324 -54.89 39.83 12.41
C ALA A 324 -55.78 39.99 11.13
N ALA A 325 -55.58 39.15 10.16
CA ALA A 325 -56.39 39.10 8.94
C ALA A 325 -57.83 38.61 9.24
N GLN A 326 -57.94 37.56 10.04
CA GLN A 326 -59.23 36.99 10.46
C GLN A 326 -60.04 38.00 11.30
N ALA A 327 -59.43 38.67 12.25
CA ALA A 327 -60.04 39.72 13.03
C ALA A 327 -60.55 40.94 12.19
N ARG A 328 -59.89 41.24 11.08
CA ARG A 328 -60.27 42.29 10.14
C ARG A 328 -61.49 41.85 9.29
N GLU A 329 -61.58 40.56 8.90
CA GLU A 329 -62.72 40.03 8.21
C GLU A 329 -63.94 39.97 9.11
N GLU A 330 -63.81 39.51 10.34
CA GLU A 330 -64.90 39.51 11.33
C GLU A 330 -65.37 40.92 11.66
N ALA A 331 -64.50 41.91 11.78
CA ALA A 331 -64.88 43.31 11.99
C ALA A 331 -65.64 43.89 10.76
N LYS A 332 -65.31 43.51 9.55
CA LYS A 332 -66.05 43.91 8.34
C LYS A 332 -67.45 43.26 8.28
N ALA A 333 -67.57 41.99 8.64
CA ALA A 333 -68.86 41.28 8.66
C ALA A 333 -69.85 41.79 9.74
N LEU A 334 -69.38 42.51 10.72
CA LEU A 334 -70.20 43.16 11.76
C LEU A 334 -70.63 44.58 11.38
N THR A 335 -70.17 45.17 10.30
CA THR A 335 -70.46 46.52 9.82
C THR A 335 -71.34 46.53 8.56
N ASP A 336 -71.52 45.40 7.92
CA ASP A 336 -72.53 45.16 6.87
C ASP A 336 -73.86 44.57 7.46
#